data_e77dfa9305fe1e023a86d06f00c2499c
#
_entry.id   e77dfa9305fe1e023a86d06f00c2499c
#
_cell.length_a   1.000
_cell.length_b   1.000
_cell.length_c   1.000
_cell.angle_alpha   90.00
_cell.angle_beta   90.00
_cell.angle_gamma   90.00
#
_symmetry.space_group_name_H-M   'P 1'
#
loop_
_entity.id
_entity.type
_entity.pdbx_description
1 polymer ?
#
loop_
_entity_poly.entity_id
_entity_poly.type
_entity_poly.pdbx_seq_one_letter_code
_entity_poly.pdbx_strand_id
1 'polypeptide(L)'
;MKKRLVALTLVAAMALGMTACGSKSNDTTKTNTNDTQSAAEQTSSVDWSEYDALVDSIRKETDLAKRADMMHQAEDMLMDTWCIIPLYYYNDQYMLKDYVDGVYSTVEGMKYFYNAVNSKNAGELNIFMASEPDHIEPALNSTVDGGCLAVNSFEGLMRYNAKGELEPACAESYEVSEDGLTYTFTMRDGLKWSNGAALDAKDFEYAWKRLANPDTAADYSYLCAMFAGYDETKGLADDDVVASE
;
A
#
# COMPACT_ATOMS: atom_id res chain seq x y z
N MET A 1 -28.23 -2.86 -34.23
CA MET A 1 -27.50 -4.05 -34.72
C MET A 1 -25.99 -3.85 -34.88
N LYS A 2 -25.48 -2.64 -35.20
CA LYS A 2 -24.03 -2.40 -35.36
C LYS A 2 -23.21 -2.48 -34.06
N LYS A 3 -23.79 -2.13 -32.90
CA LYS A 3 -23.07 -2.19 -31.61
C LYS A 3 -22.83 -3.60 -31.03
N ARG A 4 -23.63 -4.58 -31.44
CA ARG A 4 -23.48 -5.97 -31.02
C ARG A 4 -22.40 -6.74 -31.81
N LEU A 5 -22.15 -6.29 -33.04
CA LEU A 5 -21.12 -6.93 -33.89
C LEU A 5 -19.67 -6.60 -33.45
N VAL A 6 -19.47 -5.37 -32.93
CA VAL A 6 -18.16 -4.93 -32.44
C VAL A 6 -17.77 -5.66 -31.14
N ALA A 7 -18.73 -5.92 -30.26
CA ALA A 7 -18.49 -6.66 -29.02
C ALA A 7 -18.15 -8.15 -29.27
N LEU A 8 -18.74 -8.77 -30.31
CA LEU A 8 -18.43 -10.16 -30.65
C LEU A 8 -17.03 -10.34 -31.28
N THR A 9 -16.57 -9.36 -32.04
CA THR A 9 -15.23 -9.40 -32.65
C THR A 9 -14.11 -9.20 -31.61
N LEU A 10 -14.34 -8.40 -30.56
CA LEU A 10 -13.36 -8.23 -29.49
C LEU A 10 -13.21 -9.51 -28.63
N VAL A 11 -14.33 -10.19 -28.32
CA VAL A 11 -14.30 -11.45 -27.55
C VAL A 11 -13.62 -12.59 -28.37
N ALA A 12 -13.83 -12.62 -29.69
CA ALA A 12 -13.14 -13.61 -30.55
C ALA A 12 -11.62 -13.37 -30.66
N ALA A 13 -11.17 -12.11 -30.61
CA ALA A 13 -9.74 -11.78 -30.63
C ALA A 13 -9.05 -12.16 -29.32
N MET A 14 -9.73 -12.02 -28.16
CA MET A 14 -9.18 -12.45 -26.87
C MET A 14 -9.13 -13.98 -26.70
N ALA A 15 -10.06 -14.71 -27.31
CA ALA A 15 -10.08 -16.18 -27.22
C ALA A 15 -8.96 -16.84 -28.03
N LEU A 16 -8.41 -16.17 -29.05
CA LEU A 16 -7.32 -16.67 -29.89
C LEU A 16 -5.91 -16.42 -29.29
N GLY A 17 -5.80 -15.54 -28.30
CA GLY A 17 -4.53 -15.22 -27.64
C GLY A 17 -4.12 -16.17 -26.51
N MET A 18 -4.98 -17.08 -26.04
CA MET A 18 -4.71 -17.94 -24.87
C MET A 18 -4.25 -19.37 -25.22
N THR A 19 -3.99 -19.70 -26.49
CA THR A 19 -3.58 -21.07 -26.89
C THR A 19 -2.09 -21.23 -27.21
N ALA A 20 -1.24 -20.28 -26.86
CA ALA A 20 0.19 -20.34 -27.15
C ALA A 20 1.08 -20.54 -25.91
N CYS A 21 0.72 -21.48 -25.02
CA CYS A 21 1.66 -22.00 -24.02
C CYS A 21 1.40 -23.49 -23.81
N GLY A 22 2.17 -24.34 -24.51
CA GLY A 22 2.14 -25.77 -24.24
C GLY A 22 2.90 -26.62 -25.24
N SER A 23 4.07 -27.06 -24.82
CA SER A 23 4.71 -28.32 -25.16
C SER A 23 5.47 -28.45 -26.46
N LYS A 24 6.79 -28.63 -26.31
CA LYS A 24 7.72 -29.14 -27.34
C LYS A 24 7.43 -30.60 -27.64
N SER A 25 7.30 -30.95 -28.94
CA SER A 25 7.75 -32.24 -29.48
C SER A 25 8.26 -32.02 -30.87
N ASN A 26 9.47 -32.55 -31.12
CA ASN A 26 10.11 -32.61 -32.42
C ASN A 26 9.30 -33.46 -33.39
N ASP A 27 9.04 -32.98 -34.56
CA ASP A 27 9.19 -33.81 -35.76
C ASP A 27 9.43 -32.95 -37.01
N THR A 28 10.30 -33.45 -37.84
CA THR A 28 10.84 -32.85 -39.03
C THR A 28 9.94 -33.14 -40.22
N THR A 29 9.39 -32.13 -40.91
CA THR A 29 9.09 -32.26 -42.36
C THR A 29 9.10 -30.88 -43.02
N LYS A 30 9.95 -30.72 -43.99
CA LYS A 30 10.08 -29.52 -44.83
C LYS A 30 8.91 -29.42 -45.82
N THR A 31 8.23 -28.29 -45.83
CA THR A 31 7.50 -27.85 -47.03
C THR A 31 7.58 -26.31 -47.10
N ASN A 32 8.17 -25.86 -48.20
CA ASN A 32 8.26 -24.46 -48.63
C ASN A 32 6.86 -23.94 -48.98
N THR A 33 6.45 -22.85 -48.41
CA THR A 33 5.54 -21.87 -49.04
C THR A 33 5.85 -20.49 -48.50
N ASN A 34 6.12 -19.59 -49.42
CA ASN A 34 6.40 -18.17 -49.22
C ASN A 34 5.20 -17.40 -48.69
N ASP A 35 5.53 -16.28 -48.03
CA ASP A 35 4.75 -15.07 -47.80
C ASP A 35 3.53 -15.17 -46.87
N THR A 36 3.85 -15.20 -45.58
CA THR A 36 3.07 -14.42 -44.63
C THR A 36 4.09 -13.63 -43.78
N GLN A 37 4.20 -12.32 -44.00
CA GLN A 37 4.92 -11.42 -43.11
C GLN A 37 4.31 -11.60 -41.74
N SER A 38 5.01 -12.35 -40.91
CA SER A 38 4.88 -12.34 -39.48
C SER A 38 4.97 -10.89 -39.05
N ALA A 39 3.91 -10.36 -38.49
CA ALA A 39 3.98 -9.21 -37.60
C ALA A 39 4.85 -9.68 -36.42
N ALA A 40 6.16 -9.69 -36.62
CA ALA A 40 7.11 -9.93 -35.57
C ALA A 40 6.92 -8.81 -34.55
N GLU A 41 6.63 -9.23 -33.34
CA GLU A 41 6.73 -8.51 -32.10
C GLU A 41 7.84 -7.45 -32.14
N GLN A 42 7.48 -6.23 -32.49
CA GLN A 42 8.20 -5.06 -32.01
C GLN A 42 7.79 -4.91 -30.55
N THR A 43 8.37 -5.70 -29.66
CA THR A 43 8.56 -5.29 -28.29
C THR A 43 9.57 -4.16 -28.32
N SER A 44 9.10 -2.95 -28.58
CA SER A 44 9.89 -1.77 -28.26
C SER A 44 10.00 -1.80 -26.74
N SER A 45 11.15 -2.23 -26.24
CA SER A 45 11.46 -2.08 -24.84
C SER A 45 11.45 -0.59 -24.54
N VAL A 46 10.53 -0.16 -23.69
CA VAL A 46 10.51 1.22 -23.19
C VAL A 46 11.84 1.47 -22.48
N ASP A 47 12.52 2.56 -22.82
CA ASP A 47 13.69 2.99 -22.08
C ASP A 47 13.24 3.71 -20.79
N TRP A 48 13.42 3.05 -19.66
CA TRP A 48 13.04 3.55 -18.35
C TRP A 48 14.10 4.42 -17.67
N SER A 49 15.27 4.62 -18.29
CA SER A 49 16.41 5.30 -17.63
C SER A 49 16.11 6.71 -17.14
N GLU A 50 15.35 7.48 -17.92
CA GLU A 50 14.94 8.83 -17.56
C GLU A 50 13.88 8.85 -16.47
N TYR A 51 12.91 7.93 -16.53
CA TYR A 51 11.90 7.73 -15.50
C TYR A 51 12.53 7.30 -14.17
N ASP A 52 13.42 6.32 -14.17
CA ASP A 52 14.11 5.83 -12.98
C ASP A 52 14.94 6.92 -12.32
N ALA A 53 15.68 7.73 -13.12
CA ALA A 53 16.44 8.86 -12.61
C ALA A 53 15.53 9.93 -11.96
N LEU A 54 14.35 10.19 -12.53
CA LEU A 54 13.37 11.11 -11.96
C LEU A 54 12.80 10.54 -10.63
N VAL A 55 12.44 9.25 -10.57
CA VAL A 55 11.97 8.61 -9.35
C VAL A 55 13.02 8.63 -8.25
N ASP A 56 14.28 8.42 -8.56
CA ASP A 56 15.38 8.53 -7.60
C ASP A 56 15.57 9.97 -7.07
N SER A 57 15.29 10.96 -7.91
CA SER A 57 15.31 12.37 -7.50
C SER A 57 14.11 12.72 -6.61
N ILE A 58 12.91 12.19 -6.92
CA ILE A 58 11.69 12.36 -6.11
C ILE A 58 11.90 11.83 -4.69
N ARG A 59 12.56 10.68 -4.53
CA ARG A 59 12.86 10.09 -3.22
C ARG A 59 13.73 10.96 -2.32
N LYS A 60 14.54 11.84 -2.92
CA LYS A 60 15.49 12.72 -2.22
C LYS A 60 14.96 14.15 -2.02
N GLU A 61 13.86 14.49 -2.69
CA GLU A 61 13.30 15.85 -2.63
C GLU A 61 12.54 16.05 -1.31
N THR A 62 12.91 17.03 -0.54
CA THR A 62 12.33 17.39 0.76
C THR A 62 11.28 18.50 0.68
N ASP A 63 11.30 19.34 -0.37
CA ASP A 63 10.23 20.27 -0.65
C ASP A 63 9.01 19.54 -1.20
N LEU A 64 7.95 19.48 -0.41
CA LEU A 64 6.75 18.71 -0.74
C LEU A 64 6.03 19.22 -2.00
N ALA A 65 6.04 20.53 -2.26
CA ALA A 65 5.40 21.09 -3.46
C ALA A 65 6.19 20.71 -4.72
N LYS A 66 7.51 20.89 -4.67
CA LYS A 66 8.39 20.48 -5.76
C LYS A 66 8.37 18.97 -5.97
N ARG A 67 8.33 18.19 -4.89
CA ARG A 67 8.18 16.73 -4.96
C ARG A 67 6.89 16.32 -5.66
N ALA A 68 5.76 16.97 -5.36
CA ALA A 68 4.50 16.74 -6.04
C ALA A 68 4.57 17.02 -7.54
N ASP A 69 5.18 18.16 -7.94
CA ASP A 69 5.38 18.50 -9.36
C ASP A 69 6.23 17.45 -10.08
N MET A 70 7.27 16.94 -9.43
CA MET A 70 8.11 15.86 -9.98
C MET A 70 7.35 14.52 -10.09
N MET A 71 6.47 14.22 -9.14
CA MET A 71 5.59 13.03 -9.21
C MET A 71 4.61 13.12 -10.38
N HIS A 72 4.03 14.29 -10.66
CA HIS A 72 3.19 14.53 -11.84
C HIS A 72 3.97 14.34 -13.14
N GLN A 73 5.22 14.80 -13.21
CA GLN A 73 6.08 14.57 -14.39
C GLN A 73 6.34 13.07 -14.60
N ALA A 74 6.60 12.32 -13.53
CA ALA A 74 6.78 10.86 -13.61
C ALA A 74 5.49 10.15 -14.05
N GLU A 75 4.32 10.61 -13.59
CA GLU A 75 3.02 10.11 -14.03
C GLU A 75 2.82 10.34 -15.53
N ASP A 76 3.08 11.54 -16.03
CA ASP A 76 2.99 11.89 -17.45
C ASP A 76 3.90 10.98 -18.30
N MET A 77 5.16 10.80 -17.89
CA MET A 77 6.11 9.90 -18.56
C MET A 77 5.59 8.46 -18.59
N LEU A 78 5.04 7.96 -17.48
CA LEU A 78 4.47 6.61 -17.40
C LEU A 78 3.27 6.45 -18.33
N MET A 79 2.36 7.43 -18.36
CA MET A 79 1.18 7.43 -19.22
C MET A 79 1.53 7.46 -20.71
N ASP A 80 2.56 8.18 -21.10
CA ASP A 80 3.03 8.25 -22.49
C ASP A 80 3.59 6.93 -23.02
N THR A 81 3.98 6.02 -22.12
CA THR A 81 4.45 4.66 -22.52
C THR A 81 3.32 3.72 -22.91
N TRP A 82 2.06 4.03 -22.56
CA TRP A 82 0.89 3.15 -22.72
C TRP A 82 1.00 1.79 -22.00
N CYS A 83 1.90 1.69 -21.00
CA CYS A 83 2.01 0.50 -20.15
C CYS A 83 0.80 0.37 -19.22
N ILE A 84 0.10 1.47 -18.95
CA ILE A 84 -1.09 1.53 -18.09
C ILE A 84 -2.25 2.10 -18.91
N ILE A 85 -3.43 1.51 -18.74
CA ILE A 85 -4.69 2.00 -19.31
C ILE A 85 -5.58 2.42 -18.16
N PRO A 86 -5.71 3.72 -17.84
CA PRO A 86 -6.60 4.22 -16.80
C PRO A 86 -8.06 3.92 -17.17
N LEU A 87 -8.82 3.35 -16.24
CA LEU A 87 -10.24 3.03 -16.50
C LEU A 87 -11.19 3.97 -15.76
N TYR A 88 -10.94 4.22 -14.47
CA TYR A 88 -11.76 5.10 -13.63
C TYR A 88 -11.03 5.39 -12.30
N TYR A 89 -11.46 6.44 -11.62
CA TYR A 89 -11.09 6.68 -10.24
C TYR A 89 -11.95 5.83 -9.31
N TYR A 90 -11.31 5.02 -8.49
CA TYR A 90 -12.02 4.20 -7.50
C TYR A 90 -12.59 5.08 -6.39
N ASN A 91 -13.86 4.87 -6.06
CA ASN A 91 -14.52 5.52 -4.92
C ASN A 91 -14.86 4.46 -3.88
N ASP A 92 -14.31 4.62 -2.70
CA ASP A 92 -14.69 3.82 -1.55
C ASP A 92 -16.01 4.33 -0.97
N GLN A 93 -16.93 3.42 -0.70
CA GLN A 93 -18.27 3.74 -0.21
C GLN A 93 -18.60 2.91 1.03
N TYR A 94 -19.17 3.54 2.03
CA TYR A 94 -19.70 2.88 3.21
C TYR A 94 -21.05 3.48 3.61
N MET A 95 -21.85 2.72 4.31
CA MET A 95 -23.17 3.14 4.78
C MET A 95 -23.20 3.20 6.29
N LEU A 96 -23.73 4.28 6.83
CA LEU A 96 -23.99 4.46 8.24
C LEU A 96 -25.49 4.52 8.49
N LYS A 97 -25.91 4.03 9.63
CA LYS A 97 -27.25 4.32 10.15
C LYS A 97 -27.31 5.77 10.64
N ASP A 98 -28.47 6.40 10.54
CA ASP A 98 -28.74 7.79 10.94
C ASP A 98 -28.50 8.10 12.42
N TYR A 99 -28.28 7.07 13.21
CA TYR A 99 -28.01 7.13 14.66
C TYR A 99 -26.57 6.77 15.02
N VAL A 100 -25.68 6.62 14.03
CA VAL A 100 -24.26 6.33 14.23
C VAL A 100 -23.44 7.51 13.74
N ASP A 101 -22.64 8.09 14.60
CA ASP A 101 -21.72 9.19 14.31
C ASP A 101 -20.28 8.80 14.62
N GLY A 102 -19.30 9.59 14.18
CA GLY A 102 -17.89 9.45 14.54
C GLY A 102 -17.11 8.40 13.70
N VAL A 103 -17.72 7.89 12.62
CA VAL A 103 -17.03 7.03 11.65
C VAL A 103 -16.47 7.89 10.53
N TYR A 104 -15.24 7.64 10.12
CA TYR A 104 -14.62 8.28 8.95
C TYR A 104 -13.72 7.31 8.19
N SER A 105 -13.35 7.68 6.98
CA SER A 105 -12.44 6.93 6.12
C SER A 105 -11.28 7.81 5.69
N THR A 106 -10.15 7.21 5.38
CA THR A 106 -8.96 7.88 4.82
C THR A 106 -8.71 7.41 3.38
N VAL A 107 -7.74 8.04 2.72
CA VAL A 107 -7.36 7.70 1.33
C VAL A 107 -6.83 6.27 1.20
N GLU A 108 -6.32 5.67 2.27
CA GLU A 108 -5.87 4.28 2.30
C GLU A 108 -7.02 3.27 2.35
N GLY A 109 -8.27 3.75 2.45
CA GLY A 109 -9.46 2.91 2.45
C GLY A 109 -9.87 2.35 3.81
N MET A 110 -9.07 2.51 4.87
CA MET A 110 -9.45 2.09 6.23
C MET A 110 -10.60 2.94 6.77
N LYS A 111 -11.49 2.29 7.53
CA LYS A 111 -12.58 2.95 8.26
C LYS A 111 -12.21 3.02 9.74
N TYR A 112 -12.30 4.23 10.27
CA TYR A 112 -12.05 4.52 11.69
C TYR A 112 -13.39 4.63 12.39
N PHE A 113 -13.60 3.80 13.40
CA PHE A 113 -14.84 3.74 14.20
C PHE A 113 -14.57 3.63 15.71
N TYR A 114 -13.33 3.79 16.16
CA TYR A 114 -12.96 3.75 17.58
C TYR A 114 -13.63 4.86 18.40
N ASN A 115 -14.02 5.96 17.77
CA ASN A 115 -14.80 7.06 18.38
C ASN A 115 -16.29 7.03 17.99
N ALA A 116 -16.76 5.94 17.35
CA ALA A 116 -18.13 5.87 16.91
C ALA A 116 -19.11 5.85 18.08
N VAL A 117 -20.20 6.61 17.93
CA VAL A 117 -21.28 6.70 18.91
C VAL A 117 -22.56 6.17 18.29
N ASN A 118 -23.19 5.20 18.97
CA ASN A 118 -24.53 4.73 18.65
C ASN A 118 -25.55 5.39 19.61
N SER A 119 -26.33 6.35 19.13
CA SER A 119 -27.29 7.11 19.97
C SER A 119 -28.53 6.30 20.37
N LYS A 120 -28.83 5.19 19.68
CA LYS A 120 -29.96 4.30 20.01
C LYS A 120 -29.59 3.21 21.00
N ASN A 121 -28.35 2.72 20.96
CA ASN A 121 -27.89 1.64 21.84
C ASN A 121 -26.45 1.93 22.28
N ALA A 122 -26.30 2.69 23.34
CA ALA A 122 -24.99 3.07 23.86
C ALA A 122 -24.16 1.83 24.24
N GLY A 123 -22.96 1.74 23.73
CA GLY A 123 -22.01 0.65 24.01
C GLY A 123 -22.08 -0.54 23.03
N GLU A 124 -22.94 -0.50 22.02
CA GLU A 124 -22.99 -1.52 20.97
C GLU A 124 -22.90 -0.90 19.59
N LEU A 125 -21.94 -1.35 18.80
CA LEU A 125 -21.76 -1.00 17.41
C LEU A 125 -21.61 -2.27 16.58
N ASN A 126 -22.57 -2.52 15.66
CA ASN A 126 -22.53 -3.62 14.73
C ASN A 126 -21.89 -3.15 13.42
N ILE A 127 -20.76 -3.72 13.08
CA ILE A 127 -19.98 -3.38 11.91
C ILE A 127 -20.02 -4.56 10.95
N PHE A 128 -20.37 -4.27 9.69
CA PHE A 128 -20.22 -5.20 8.59
C PHE A 128 -18.89 -4.91 7.88
N MET A 129 -18.07 -5.93 7.75
CA MET A 129 -16.84 -5.91 6.96
C MET A 129 -17.10 -6.61 5.62
N ALA A 130 -16.46 -6.13 4.55
CA ALA A 130 -16.71 -6.66 3.20
C ALA A 130 -16.19 -8.09 3.02
N SER A 131 -15.10 -8.43 3.70
CA SER A 131 -14.51 -9.77 3.69
C SER A 131 -13.90 -10.13 5.05
N GLU A 132 -13.53 -11.37 5.23
CA GLU A 132 -12.70 -11.81 6.35
C GLU A 132 -11.27 -11.26 6.19
N PRO A 133 -10.65 -10.72 7.24
CA PRO A 133 -9.25 -10.33 7.19
C PRO A 133 -8.36 -11.58 7.02
N ASP A 134 -7.27 -11.43 6.29
CA ASP A 134 -6.25 -12.48 6.16
C ASP A 134 -5.59 -12.78 7.52
N HIS A 135 -5.22 -11.71 8.24
CA HIS A 135 -4.66 -11.77 9.58
C HIS A 135 -5.21 -10.65 10.45
N ILE A 136 -5.41 -10.91 11.73
CA ILE A 136 -5.75 -9.89 12.74
C ILE A 136 -4.47 -9.28 13.33
N GLU A 137 -3.37 -9.99 13.27
CA GLU A 137 -2.06 -9.58 13.76
C GLU A 137 -1.49 -8.50 12.80
N PRO A 138 -1.19 -7.27 13.31
CA PRO A 138 -0.85 -6.14 12.44
C PRO A 138 0.36 -6.33 11.53
N ALA A 139 1.40 -7.04 11.98
CA ALA A 139 2.60 -7.25 11.18
C ALA A 139 2.38 -8.24 10.00
N LEU A 140 1.38 -9.11 10.10
CA LEU A 140 1.08 -10.11 9.07
C LEU A 140 -0.10 -9.72 8.17
N ASN A 141 -0.87 -8.69 8.55
CA ASN A 141 -2.01 -8.26 7.76
C ASN A 141 -1.56 -7.61 6.45
N SER A 142 -2.18 -8.03 5.34
CA SER A 142 -1.98 -7.44 4.01
C SER A 142 -3.29 -6.97 3.35
N THR A 143 -4.40 -6.95 4.09
CA THR A 143 -5.73 -6.58 3.57
C THR A 143 -6.27 -5.29 4.19
N VAL A 144 -7.14 -4.58 3.46
CA VAL A 144 -7.83 -3.38 3.98
C VAL A 144 -8.74 -3.72 5.15
N ASP A 145 -9.43 -4.86 5.12
CA ASP A 145 -10.34 -5.27 6.20
C ASP A 145 -9.56 -5.56 7.50
N GLY A 146 -8.42 -6.25 7.43
CA GLY A 146 -7.51 -6.42 8.56
C GLY A 146 -6.90 -5.09 9.02
N GLY A 147 -6.55 -4.20 8.09
CA GLY A 147 -6.10 -2.84 8.38
C GLY A 147 -7.18 -2.03 9.14
N CYS A 148 -8.47 -2.17 8.77
CA CYS A 148 -9.58 -1.56 9.52
C CYS A 148 -9.63 -2.05 10.97
N LEU A 149 -9.41 -3.35 11.22
CA LEU A 149 -9.35 -3.87 12.59
C LEU A 149 -8.13 -3.33 13.34
N ALA A 150 -6.98 -3.29 12.68
CA ALA A 150 -5.73 -2.80 13.28
C ALA A 150 -5.85 -1.34 13.74
N VAL A 151 -6.31 -0.42 12.89
CA VAL A 151 -6.41 1.02 13.22
C VAL A 151 -7.48 1.33 14.27
N ASN A 152 -8.39 0.41 14.55
CA ASN A 152 -9.42 0.55 15.59
C ASN A 152 -9.08 -0.21 16.89
N SER A 153 -8.06 -1.06 16.88
CA SER A 153 -7.63 -1.86 18.04
C SER A 153 -6.28 -1.43 18.58
N PHE A 154 -5.43 -0.83 17.73
CA PHE A 154 -4.09 -0.36 18.08
C PHE A 154 -3.98 1.14 17.77
N GLU A 155 -3.12 1.82 18.47
CA GLU A 155 -2.77 3.21 18.20
C GLU A 155 -1.29 3.31 17.85
N GLY A 156 -0.98 4.00 16.73
CA GLY A 156 0.40 4.26 16.32
C GLY A 156 1.03 5.43 17.06
N LEU A 157 2.27 5.78 16.69
CA LEU A 157 2.89 7.04 17.15
C LEU A 157 2.08 8.25 16.70
N MET A 158 1.63 8.21 15.45
CA MET A 158 0.78 9.20 14.80
C MET A 158 -0.47 8.51 14.26
N ARG A 159 -1.52 9.27 13.98
CA ARG A 159 -2.75 8.77 13.34
C ARG A 159 -3.32 9.79 12.38
N TYR A 160 -4.17 9.36 11.47
CA TYR A 160 -4.97 10.25 10.64
C TYR A 160 -6.26 10.66 11.33
N ASN A 161 -6.59 11.95 11.28
CA ASN A 161 -7.89 12.46 11.72
C ASN A 161 -8.94 12.35 10.59
N ALA A 162 -10.17 12.76 10.88
CA ALA A 162 -11.29 12.72 9.93
C ALA A 162 -11.11 13.61 8.68
N LYS A 163 -10.12 14.51 8.67
CA LYS A 163 -9.76 15.35 7.52
C LYS A 163 -8.63 14.74 6.69
N GLY A 164 -8.09 13.58 7.10
CA GLY A 164 -6.92 12.98 6.48
C GLY A 164 -5.60 13.67 6.86
N GLU A 165 -5.60 14.49 7.92
CA GLU A 165 -4.39 15.13 8.44
C GLU A 165 -3.73 14.23 9.48
N LEU A 166 -2.40 14.17 9.46
CA LEU A 166 -1.62 13.42 10.43
C LEU A 166 -1.56 14.19 11.75
N GLU A 167 -1.93 13.53 12.86
CA GLU A 167 -1.90 14.11 14.20
C GLU A 167 -1.18 13.18 15.21
N PRO A 168 -0.64 13.72 16.32
CA PRO A 168 -0.06 12.92 17.39
C PRO A 168 -1.05 11.91 17.98
N ALA A 169 -0.55 10.70 18.26
CA ALA A 169 -1.32 9.61 18.86
C ALA A 169 -0.65 9.07 20.13
N CYS A 170 0.08 7.96 20.10
CA CYS A 170 0.90 7.56 21.26
C CYS A 170 2.10 8.49 21.48
N ALA A 171 2.61 9.13 20.42
CA ALA A 171 3.54 10.23 20.59
C ALA A 171 2.80 11.52 21.00
N GLU A 172 3.37 12.30 21.89
CA GLU A 172 2.94 13.65 22.22
C GLU A 172 3.42 14.65 21.16
N SER A 173 4.65 14.46 20.69
CA SER A 173 5.31 15.29 19.69
C SER A 173 6.38 14.51 18.94
N TYR A 174 6.87 15.08 17.84
CA TYR A 174 8.07 14.59 17.17
C TYR A 174 8.89 15.76 16.63
N GLU A 175 10.19 15.50 16.47
CA GLU A 175 11.16 16.41 15.89
C GLU A 175 11.85 15.73 14.71
N VAL A 176 12.20 16.52 13.70
CA VAL A 176 12.96 16.06 12.54
C VAL A 176 14.26 16.84 12.48
N SER A 177 15.38 16.15 12.32
CA SER A 177 16.69 16.78 12.14
C SER A 177 16.76 17.66 10.89
N GLU A 178 17.69 18.61 10.86
CA GLU A 178 17.84 19.55 9.73
C GLU A 178 18.09 18.85 8.39
N ASP A 179 18.73 17.67 8.42
CA ASP A 179 18.97 16.85 7.22
C ASP A 179 17.77 15.97 6.82
N GLY A 180 16.69 15.96 7.63
CA GLY A 180 15.49 15.18 7.38
C GLY A 180 15.65 13.67 7.59
N LEU A 181 16.75 13.21 8.16
CA LEU A 181 17.07 11.78 8.25
C LEU A 181 16.79 11.18 9.63
N THR A 182 16.68 12.00 10.68
CA THR A 182 16.40 11.53 12.04
C THR A 182 15.06 12.07 12.53
N TYR A 183 14.19 11.16 12.94
CA TYR A 183 12.90 11.46 13.54
C TYR A 183 12.92 11.03 14.99
N THR A 184 12.72 11.98 15.91
CA THR A 184 12.67 11.74 17.37
C THR A 184 11.25 11.93 17.85
N PHE A 185 10.65 10.87 18.39
CA PHE A 185 9.29 10.91 18.93
C PHE A 185 9.32 10.95 20.45
N THR A 186 8.58 11.87 21.05
CA THR A 186 8.35 11.91 22.50
C THR A 186 7.05 11.21 22.82
N MET A 187 7.10 10.16 23.64
CA MET A 187 5.92 9.40 24.02
C MET A 187 5.07 10.16 25.04
N ARG A 188 3.76 10.00 24.99
CA ARG A 188 2.87 10.47 26.07
C ARG A 188 3.10 9.68 27.35
N ASP A 189 2.95 10.35 28.48
CA ASP A 189 3.01 9.68 29.78
C ASP A 189 1.80 8.78 30.03
N GLY A 190 2.04 7.67 30.73
CA GLY A 190 1.00 6.83 31.29
C GLY A 190 0.24 5.97 30.31
N LEU A 191 0.78 5.75 29.11
CA LEU A 191 0.22 4.83 28.11
C LEU A 191 0.19 3.39 28.64
N LYS A 192 -0.87 2.66 28.28
CA LYS A 192 -1.07 1.28 28.73
C LYS A 192 -1.69 0.43 27.64
N TRP A 193 -1.28 -0.82 27.62
CA TRP A 193 -1.97 -1.89 26.94
C TRP A 193 -3.34 -2.19 27.56
N SER A 194 -4.23 -2.86 26.84
CA SER A 194 -5.56 -3.24 27.31
C SER A 194 -5.54 -4.12 28.58
N ASN A 195 -4.47 -4.85 28.81
CA ASN A 195 -4.25 -5.66 30.01
C ASN A 195 -3.70 -4.86 31.21
N GLY A 196 -3.46 -3.53 31.05
CA GLY A 196 -2.95 -2.63 32.07
C GLY A 196 -1.41 -2.56 32.16
N ALA A 197 -0.66 -3.34 31.37
CA ALA A 197 0.79 -3.21 31.29
C ALA A 197 1.16 -1.83 30.71
N ALA A 198 2.32 -1.30 31.09
CA ALA A 198 2.83 -0.07 30.50
C ALA A 198 3.13 -0.29 29.00
N LEU A 199 2.84 0.74 28.21
CA LEU A 199 3.24 0.82 26.80
C LEU A 199 4.27 1.93 26.68
N ASP A 200 5.44 1.63 26.13
CA ASP A 200 6.55 2.56 26.01
C ASP A 200 7.22 2.48 24.61
N ALA A 201 8.30 3.22 24.43
CA ALA A 201 9.02 3.27 23.16
C ALA A 201 9.61 1.91 22.74
N LYS A 202 9.89 1.02 23.68
CA LYS A 202 10.44 -0.33 23.40
C LYS A 202 9.41 -1.23 22.71
N ASP A 203 8.12 -1.00 22.94
CA ASP A 203 7.07 -1.73 22.22
C ASP A 203 7.07 -1.37 20.72
N PHE A 204 7.30 -0.11 20.37
CA PHE A 204 7.42 0.35 18.98
C PHE A 204 8.71 -0.16 18.32
N GLU A 205 9.83 -0.06 19.02
CA GLU A 205 11.10 -0.63 18.56
C GLU A 205 10.95 -2.12 18.25
N TYR A 206 10.37 -2.88 19.18
CA TYR A 206 10.11 -4.30 18.99
C TYR A 206 9.19 -4.56 17.78
N ALA A 207 8.09 -3.79 17.66
CA ALA A 207 7.12 -3.98 16.58
C ALA A 207 7.74 -3.76 15.19
N TRP A 208 8.56 -2.72 15.01
CA TRP A 208 9.24 -2.45 13.74
C TRP A 208 10.33 -3.48 13.42
N LYS A 209 11.16 -3.85 14.41
CA LYS A 209 12.17 -4.91 14.24
C LYS A 209 11.50 -6.25 13.90
N ARG A 210 10.36 -6.54 14.51
CA ARG A 210 9.57 -7.74 14.20
C ARG A 210 8.98 -7.71 12.79
N LEU A 211 8.42 -6.58 12.36
CA LEU A 211 7.90 -6.41 10.99
C LEU A 211 9.00 -6.61 9.95
N ALA A 212 10.19 -6.06 10.21
CA ALA A 212 11.35 -6.14 9.32
C ALA A 212 12.02 -7.52 9.31
N ASN A 213 11.80 -8.35 10.34
CA ASN A 213 12.47 -9.64 10.48
C ASN A 213 11.96 -10.63 9.41
N PRO A 214 12.85 -11.20 8.56
CA PRO A 214 12.46 -12.15 7.53
C PRO A 214 11.79 -13.42 8.10
N ASP A 215 12.09 -13.84 9.32
CA ASP A 215 11.43 -14.97 9.98
C ASP A 215 9.94 -14.69 10.29
N THR A 216 9.54 -13.43 10.37
CA THR A 216 8.13 -13.04 10.52
C THR A 216 7.35 -13.28 9.22
N ALA A 217 8.04 -13.32 8.08
CA ALA A 217 7.47 -13.49 6.75
C ALA A 217 6.31 -12.50 6.45
N ALA A 218 6.47 -11.25 6.89
CA ALA A 218 5.47 -10.21 6.69
C ALA A 218 5.47 -9.72 5.24
N ASP A 219 4.32 -9.74 4.57
CA ASP A 219 4.16 -9.28 3.19
C ASP A 219 4.58 -7.81 3.00
N TYR A 220 4.42 -7.00 4.04
CA TYR A 220 4.74 -5.58 4.03
C TYR A 220 6.06 -5.22 4.73
N SER A 221 6.95 -6.19 4.93
CA SER A 221 8.31 -5.93 5.50
C SER A 221 9.09 -4.88 4.73
N TYR A 222 8.89 -4.78 3.41
CA TYR A 222 9.52 -3.78 2.54
C TYR A 222 9.21 -2.32 2.93
N LEU A 223 8.13 -2.06 3.69
CA LEU A 223 7.86 -0.72 4.23
C LEU A 223 8.95 -0.26 5.19
N CYS A 224 9.70 -1.20 5.78
CA CYS A 224 10.86 -0.89 6.60
C CYS A 224 12.08 -0.42 5.78
N ALA A 225 12.02 -0.46 4.44
CA ALA A 225 13.10 0.05 3.58
C ALA A 225 13.34 1.57 3.70
N MET A 226 12.43 2.30 4.37
CA MET A 226 12.64 3.69 4.74
C MET A 226 13.66 3.88 5.88
N PHE A 227 13.91 2.87 6.70
CA PHE A 227 14.89 2.94 7.78
C PHE A 227 16.30 2.69 7.25
N ALA A 228 17.24 3.51 7.70
CA ALA A 228 18.66 3.27 7.45
C ALA A 228 19.06 1.90 8.03
N GLY A 229 19.85 1.13 7.28
CA GLY A 229 20.33 -0.18 7.72
C GLY A 229 19.40 -1.36 7.43
N TYR A 230 18.17 -1.13 6.94
CA TYR A 230 17.28 -2.22 6.57
C TYR A 230 17.89 -3.12 5.47
N ASP A 231 17.83 -4.42 5.70
CA ASP A 231 18.27 -5.48 4.78
C ASP A 231 17.16 -6.54 4.68
N GLU A 232 16.65 -6.82 3.49
CA GLU A 232 15.56 -7.78 3.26
C GLU A 232 15.85 -9.19 3.82
N THR A 233 17.12 -9.55 3.93
CA THR A 233 17.54 -10.87 4.40
C THR A 233 17.85 -10.93 5.90
N LYS A 234 17.99 -9.80 6.57
CA LYS A 234 18.41 -9.69 7.98
C LYS A 234 17.44 -8.86 8.83
N GLY A 235 16.60 -8.03 8.21
CA GLY A 235 15.76 -7.08 8.91
C GLY A 235 16.50 -5.80 9.32
N LEU A 236 16.12 -5.23 10.46
CA LEU A 236 16.75 -4.07 11.08
C LEU A 236 17.76 -4.51 12.15
N ALA A 237 18.93 -3.88 12.21
CA ALA A 237 19.91 -4.09 13.27
C ALA A 237 19.46 -3.41 14.59
N ASP A 238 20.16 -3.72 15.69
CA ASP A 238 19.78 -3.24 17.04
C ASP A 238 19.91 -1.72 17.19
N ASP A 239 20.76 -1.08 16.40
CA ASP A 239 21.04 0.35 16.42
C ASP A 239 20.31 1.16 15.33
N ASP A 240 19.54 0.51 14.43
CA ASP A 240 18.82 1.18 13.36
C ASP A 240 17.55 1.90 13.86
N VAL A 241 16.88 1.32 14.86
CA VAL A 241 15.73 1.89 15.54
C VAL A 241 15.94 1.71 17.03
N VAL A 242 16.01 2.80 17.78
CA VAL A 242 16.38 2.77 19.21
C VAL A 242 15.33 3.46 20.06
N ALA A 243 14.86 2.77 21.10
CA ALA A 243 14.12 3.36 22.20
C ALA A 243 15.10 3.94 23.23
N SER A 244 15.00 5.23 23.52
CA SER A 244 15.73 5.88 24.62
C SER A 244 14.86 5.99 25.88
N GLU A 245 15.49 5.97 27.05
CA GLU A 245 14.84 6.15 28.35
C GLU A 245 14.43 7.60 28.59
#